data_a8eaa803446a73914251f98bb2d5ae4d
#
_entry.id   a8eaa803446a73914251f98bb2d5ae4d
#
_cell.length_a   1.000
_cell.length_b   1.000
_cell.length_c   1.000
_cell.angle_alpha   90.00
_cell.angle_beta   90.00
_cell.angle_gamma   90.00
#
_symmetry.space_group_name_H-M   'P 1'
#
loop_
_entity.id
_entity.type
_entity.pdbx_description
1 polymer ?
#
loop_
_entity_poly.entity_id
_entity_poly.type
_entity_poly.pdbx_seq_one_letter_code
_entity_poly.pdbx_strand_id
1 'polypeptide(L)'
;MASHPKPLPPLPAVTSIAEVVAAIDTITDWAVETSSRLGYFAALYKRITIAVGTAVEDGAFEDGPRMDRLDAAFAQRYFDALNGHFHPDRYPKPTRSWRATFDWAQKPEPILVQHMLAGVTAHIVLDLGIAVQGLVGAGRLPSLHKDFDTINAVLASQIGGVVNDINELSPALADIYAVLRQHQIFVLNEAIRSLRDSAWRFATVLALEPGFARPATIWARDVQVSRQAQAAFDPPSLVGAFDLAIKEIAARESRDVAHNVRVLDEIAETPAPIQTAL
;
A
#
# COMPACT_ATOMS: atom_id res chain seq x y z
N MET A 1 -16.30 -31.02 5.96
CA MET A 1 -14.90 -30.62 5.79
C MET A 1 -14.93 -29.23 5.20
N ALA A 2 -14.54 -28.20 5.92
CA ALA A 2 -14.38 -26.87 5.35
C ALA A 2 -13.22 -26.96 4.33
N SER A 3 -13.51 -26.71 3.05
CA SER A 3 -12.48 -26.63 2.03
C SER A 3 -11.56 -25.46 2.39
N HIS A 4 -10.26 -25.71 2.55
CA HIS A 4 -9.30 -24.62 2.66
C HIS A 4 -9.46 -23.71 1.42
N PRO A 5 -9.53 -22.39 1.58
CA PRO A 5 -9.63 -21.50 0.44
C PRO A 5 -8.45 -21.76 -0.50
N LYS A 6 -8.72 -21.76 -1.80
CA LYS A 6 -7.72 -21.94 -2.85
C LYS A 6 -6.60 -20.88 -2.67
N PRO A 7 -5.33 -21.26 -2.62
CA PRO A 7 -4.24 -20.27 -2.50
C PRO A 7 -4.20 -19.37 -3.73
N LEU A 8 -3.75 -18.12 -3.54
CA LEU A 8 -3.48 -17.20 -4.64
C LEU A 8 -2.50 -17.87 -5.62
N PRO A 9 -2.78 -17.87 -6.95
CA PRO A 9 -1.81 -18.41 -7.91
C PRO A 9 -0.51 -17.58 -7.88
N PRO A 10 0.63 -18.18 -8.28
CA PRO A 10 1.88 -17.42 -8.38
C PRO A 10 1.74 -16.22 -9.31
N LEU A 11 2.10 -15.04 -8.81
CA LEU A 11 2.10 -13.82 -9.59
C LEU A 11 3.35 -13.75 -10.47
N PRO A 12 3.22 -13.29 -11.72
CA PRO A 12 4.35 -13.17 -12.63
C PRO A 12 5.31 -12.04 -12.22
N ALA A 13 6.51 -12.05 -12.79
CA ALA A 13 7.38 -10.88 -12.77
C ALA A 13 6.78 -9.79 -13.68
N VAL A 14 6.86 -8.53 -13.22
CA VAL A 14 6.29 -7.36 -13.92
C VAL A 14 7.38 -6.36 -14.26
N THR A 15 7.21 -5.66 -15.40
CA THR A 15 8.17 -4.69 -15.93
C THR A 15 7.53 -3.35 -16.31
N SER A 16 6.20 -3.25 -16.26
CA SER A 16 5.41 -2.06 -16.60
C SER A 16 4.20 -1.90 -15.68
N ILE A 17 3.68 -0.68 -15.60
CA ILE A 17 2.44 -0.36 -14.86
C ILE A 17 1.26 -1.20 -15.36
N ALA A 18 1.13 -1.41 -16.67
CA ALA A 18 0.05 -2.23 -17.22
C ALA A 18 0.10 -3.68 -16.71
N GLU A 19 1.28 -4.28 -16.63
CA GLU A 19 1.46 -5.62 -16.07
C GLU A 19 1.20 -5.65 -14.55
N VAL A 20 1.52 -4.55 -13.84
CA VAL A 20 1.20 -4.40 -12.41
C VAL A 20 -0.30 -4.39 -12.20
N VAL A 21 -1.08 -3.62 -12.97
CA VAL A 21 -2.53 -3.58 -12.88
C VAL A 21 -3.13 -4.97 -13.11
N ALA A 22 -2.71 -5.68 -14.16
CA ALA A 22 -3.18 -7.02 -14.47
C ALA A 22 -2.87 -8.06 -13.36
N ALA A 23 -1.72 -7.90 -12.70
CA ALA A 23 -1.36 -8.75 -11.56
C ALA A 23 -2.22 -8.43 -10.32
N ILE A 24 -2.55 -7.13 -10.10
CA ILE A 24 -3.44 -6.72 -9.01
C ILE A 24 -4.87 -7.23 -9.26
N ASP A 25 -5.37 -7.20 -10.52
CA ASP A 25 -6.67 -7.80 -10.89
C ASP A 25 -6.73 -9.27 -10.47
N THR A 26 -5.65 -10.01 -10.71
CA THR A 26 -5.56 -11.41 -10.25
C THR A 26 -5.69 -11.54 -8.72
N ILE A 27 -5.14 -10.58 -7.96
CA ILE A 27 -5.23 -10.57 -6.49
C ILE A 27 -6.65 -10.20 -6.03
N THR A 28 -7.27 -9.18 -6.63
CA THR A 28 -8.62 -8.73 -6.26
C THR A 28 -9.67 -9.78 -6.61
N ASP A 29 -9.60 -10.39 -7.79
CA ASP A 29 -10.48 -11.50 -8.20
C ASP A 29 -10.37 -12.68 -7.22
N TRP A 30 -9.15 -13.11 -6.91
CA TRP A 30 -8.92 -14.17 -5.94
C TRP A 30 -9.44 -13.79 -4.54
N ALA A 31 -9.25 -12.53 -4.12
CA ALA A 31 -9.72 -12.06 -2.83
C ALA A 31 -11.25 -12.04 -2.74
N VAL A 32 -11.94 -11.72 -3.83
CA VAL A 32 -13.40 -11.82 -3.95
C VAL A 32 -13.85 -13.30 -3.85
N GLU A 33 -13.22 -14.20 -4.61
CA GLU A 33 -13.56 -15.63 -4.61
C GLU A 33 -13.38 -16.28 -3.23
N THR A 34 -12.35 -15.86 -2.49
CA THR A 34 -11.96 -16.46 -1.20
C THR A 34 -12.39 -15.66 0.03
N SER A 35 -13.05 -14.51 -0.17
CA SER A 35 -13.39 -13.54 0.90
C SER A 35 -12.15 -13.14 1.71
N SER A 36 -11.02 -12.89 1.02
CA SER A 36 -9.75 -12.55 1.65
C SER A 36 -9.59 -11.04 1.86
N ARG A 37 -9.27 -10.64 3.09
CA ARG A 37 -8.99 -9.24 3.44
C ARG A 37 -7.71 -8.68 2.82
N LEU A 38 -6.87 -9.55 2.23
CA LEU A 38 -5.72 -9.10 1.43
C LEU A 38 -6.14 -8.25 0.23
N GLY A 39 -7.38 -8.42 -0.26
CA GLY A 39 -7.96 -7.60 -1.32
C GLY A 39 -8.10 -6.12 -0.97
N TYR A 40 -8.23 -5.74 0.31
CA TYR A 40 -8.41 -4.34 0.70
C TYR A 40 -7.22 -3.45 0.33
N PHE A 41 -6.00 -3.92 0.62
CA PHE A 41 -4.80 -3.19 0.21
C PHE A 41 -4.58 -3.29 -1.30
N ALA A 42 -4.85 -4.45 -1.91
CA ALA A 42 -4.69 -4.64 -3.36
C ALA A 42 -5.56 -3.66 -4.16
N ALA A 43 -6.85 -3.52 -3.83
CA ALA A 43 -7.75 -2.58 -4.50
C ALA A 43 -7.33 -1.11 -4.31
N LEU A 44 -6.91 -0.71 -3.08
CA LEU A 44 -6.33 0.61 -2.85
C LEU A 44 -5.10 0.86 -3.73
N TYR A 45 -4.20 -0.14 -3.79
CA TYR A 45 -2.97 -0.04 -4.57
C TYR A 45 -3.25 0.02 -6.08
N LYS A 46 -4.23 -0.73 -6.60
CA LYS A 46 -4.71 -0.65 -7.99
C LYS A 46 -5.06 0.78 -8.38
N ARG A 47 -5.88 1.46 -7.58
CA ARG A 47 -6.28 2.86 -7.82
C ARG A 47 -5.08 3.79 -7.96
N ILE A 48 -4.11 3.66 -7.04
CA ILE A 48 -2.89 4.48 -7.07
C ILE A 48 -2.05 4.17 -8.31
N THR A 49 -1.88 2.89 -8.64
CA THR A 49 -1.11 2.43 -9.80
C THR A 49 -1.72 2.95 -11.11
N ILE A 50 -3.04 2.89 -11.27
CA ILE A 50 -3.74 3.45 -12.45
C ILE A 50 -3.53 4.96 -12.53
N ALA A 51 -3.66 5.68 -11.40
CA ALA A 51 -3.44 7.13 -11.37
C ALA A 51 -1.99 7.50 -11.74
N VAL A 52 -1.00 6.72 -11.31
CA VAL A 52 0.42 6.90 -11.70
C VAL A 52 0.59 6.61 -13.19
N GLY A 53 -0.05 5.56 -13.73
CA GLY A 53 -0.05 5.25 -15.16
C GLY A 53 -0.58 6.41 -16.00
N THR A 54 -1.74 6.95 -15.63
CA THR A 54 -2.32 8.14 -16.28
C THR A 54 -1.35 9.33 -16.22
N ALA A 55 -0.69 9.56 -15.07
CA ALA A 55 0.31 10.62 -14.95
C ALA A 55 1.54 10.42 -15.87
N VAL A 56 1.95 9.17 -16.10
CA VAL A 56 3.01 8.84 -17.06
C VAL A 56 2.56 9.15 -18.49
N GLU A 57 1.34 8.74 -18.87
CA GLU A 57 0.76 8.98 -20.20
C GLU A 57 0.56 10.47 -20.48
N ASP A 58 0.12 11.23 -19.48
CA ASP A 58 -0.09 12.68 -19.54
C ASP A 58 1.23 13.49 -19.54
N GLY A 59 2.39 12.83 -19.39
CA GLY A 59 3.69 13.49 -19.38
C GLY A 59 3.96 14.32 -18.13
N ALA A 60 3.37 13.98 -17.00
CA ALA A 60 3.55 14.70 -15.72
C ALA A 60 4.96 14.56 -15.12
N PHE A 61 5.73 13.54 -15.57
CA PHE A 61 7.08 13.25 -15.08
C PHE A 61 8.16 13.71 -16.06
N GLU A 62 9.33 14.05 -15.53
CA GLU A 62 10.51 14.37 -16.38
C GLU A 62 10.99 13.12 -17.15
N ASP A 63 10.86 11.93 -16.55
CA ASP A 63 11.24 10.65 -17.16
C ASP A 63 10.15 9.60 -16.91
N GLY A 64 9.06 9.69 -17.68
CA GLY A 64 7.93 8.77 -17.60
C GLY A 64 8.33 7.29 -17.70
N PRO A 65 9.16 6.87 -18.67
CA PRO A 65 9.65 5.50 -18.75
C PRO A 65 10.45 5.04 -17.52
N ARG A 66 11.12 5.94 -16.81
CA ARG A 66 11.78 5.63 -15.55
C ARG A 66 10.77 5.41 -14.44
N MET A 67 9.70 6.21 -14.40
CA MET A 67 8.64 6.08 -13.41
C MET A 67 7.83 4.80 -13.62
N ASP A 68 7.54 4.40 -14.83
CA ASP A 68 6.94 3.12 -15.18
C ASP A 68 7.77 1.94 -14.61
N ARG A 69 9.09 1.96 -14.85
CA ARG A 69 9.99 0.94 -14.28
C ARG A 69 10.10 0.98 -12.76
N LEU A 70 10.03 2.18 -12.16
CA LEU A 70 10.05 2.32 -10.70
C LEU A 70 8.80 1.71 -10.09
N ASP A 71 7.63 2.01 -10.65
CA ASP A 71 6.35 1.45 -10.18
C ASP A 71 6.33 -0.07 -10.29
N ALA A 72 6.78 -0.62 -11.43
CA ALA A 72 6.89 -2.06 -11.62
C ALA A 72 7.85 -2.72 -10.62
N ALA A 73 9.03 -2.14 -10.39
CA ALA A 73 9.99 -2.65 -9.42
C ALA A 73 9.48 -2.55 -7.97
N PHE A 74 8.68 -1.54 -7.68
CA PHE A 74 8.03 -1.33 -6.39
C PHE A 74 6.91 -2.35 -6.17
N ALA A 75 6.05 -2.56 -7.16
CA ALA A 75 4.99 -3.55 -7.14
C ALA A 75 5.52 -4.98 -7.00
N GLN A 76 6.63 -5.29 -7.70
CA GLN A 76 7.26 -6.60 -7.64
C GLN A 76 7.60 -7.01 -6.21
N ARG A 77 7.99 -6.07 -5.35
CA ARG A 77 8.27 -6.33 -3.94
C ARG A 77 7.05 -6.90 -3.19
N TYR A 78 5.88 -6.35 -3.45
CA TYR A 78 4.62 -6.84 -2.89
C TYR A 78 4.23 -8.21 -3.47
N PHE A 79 4.38 -8.40 -4.77
CA PHE A 79 4.09 -9.68 -5.43
C PHE A 79 5.03 -10.78 -4.96
N ASP A 80 6.31 -10.50 -4.78
CA ASP A 80 7.28 -11.44 -4.20
C ASP A 80 6.89 -11.83 -2.77
N ALA A 81 6.39 -10.88 -1.97
CA ALA A 81 5.91 -11.15 -0.63
C ALA A 81 4.68 -12.07 -0.63
N LEU A 82 3.71 -11.85 -1.52
CA LEU A 82 2.55 -12.74 -1.71
C LEU A 82 2.97 -14.12 -2.21
N ASN A 83 3.84 -14.17 -3.21
CA ASN A 83 4.38 -15.42 -3.71
C ASN A 83 5.08 -16.23 -2.60
N GLY A 84 5.89 -15.56 -1.78
CA GLY A 84 6.56 -16.20 -0.65
C GLY A 84 5.62 -16.64 0.49
N HIS A 85 4.47 -15.99 0.62
CA HIS A 85 3.43 -16.35 1.60
C HIS A 85 2.65 -17.59 1.16
N PHE A 86 2.19 -17.62 -0.10
CA PHE A 86 1.34 -18.70 -0.62
C PHE A 86 2.10 -19.88 -1.19
N HIS A 87 3.36 -19.68 -1.60
CA HIS A 87 4.20 -20.70 -2.26
C HIS A 87 5.61 -20.77 -1.65
N PRO A 88 5.73 -21.01 -0.31
CA PRO A 88 7.01 -20.94 0.41
C PRO A 88 8.05 -21.97 -0.06
N ASP A 89 7.61 -23.02 -0.77
CA ASP A 89 8.51 -24.05 -1.34
C ASP A 89 9.21 -23.57 -2.62
N ARG A 90 8.71 -22.51 -3.24
CA ARG A 90 9.20 -21.98 -4.53
C ARG A 90 9.80 -20.57 -4.43
N TYR A 91 9.36 -19.79 -3.45
CA TYR A 91 9.72 -18.39 -3.32
C TYR A 91 10.31 -18.08 -1.94
N PRO A 92 11.19 -17.09 -1.84
CA PRO A 92 11.72 -16.64 -0.56
C PRO A 92 10.60 -16.20 0.39
N LYS A 93 10.82 -16.40 1.69
CA LYS A 93 9.87 -15.94 2.72
C LYS A 93 9.69 -14.43 2.66
N PRO A 94 8.46 -13.93 2.83
CA PRO A 94 8.21 -12.50 2.87
C PRO A 94 8.93 -11.84 4.06
N THR A 95 9.14 -10.53 3.97
CA THR A 95 9.68 -9.71 5.05
C THR A 95 8.80 -9.79 6.30
N ARG A 96 9.32 -9.37 7.45
CA ARG A 96 8.58 -9.37 8.73
C ARG A 96 7.36 -8.45 8.68
N SER A 97 7.51 -7.29 8.02
CA SER A 97 6.43 -6.33 7.82
C SER A 97 5.27 -6.93 7.01
N TRP A 98 5.57 -7.60 5.90
CA TRP A 98 4.54 -8.28 5.11
C TRP A 98 3.93 -9.49 5.83
N ARG A 99 4.73 -10.29 6.55
CA ARG A 99 4.18 -11.38 7.36
C ARG A 99 3.20 -10.87 8.41
N ALA A 100 3.56 -9.82 9.12
CA ALA A 100 2.65 -9.21 10.10
C ALA A 100 1.33 -8.77 9.44
N THR A 101 1.40 -8.12 8.26
CA THR A 101 0.22 -7.70 7.51
C THR A 101 -0.63 -8.90 7.08
N PHE A 102 -0.03 -9.98 6.56
CA PHE A 102 -0.74 -11.16 6.09
C PHE A 102 -1.34 -11.99 7.23
N ASP A 103 -0.64 -12.10 8.36
CA ASP A 103 -1.13 -12.81 9.56
C ASP A 103 -2.37 -12.13 10.14
N TRP A 104 -2.40 -10.78 10.15
CA TRP A 104 -3.57 -10.02 10.60
C TRP A 104 -4.75 -10.10 9.62
N ALA A 105 -4.51 -10.26 8.33
CA ALA A 105 -5.58 -10.43 7.34
C ALA A 105 -6.42 -11.71 7.57
N GLN A 106 -5.89 -12.69 8.31
CA GLN A 106 -6.62 -13.90 8.69
C GLN A 106 -7.59 -13.68 9.87
N LYS A 107 -7.48 -12.55 10.58
CA LYS A 107 -8.29 -12.25 11.75
C LYS A 107 -9.54 -11.44 11.36
N PRO A 108 -10.71 -11.74 11.93
CA PRO A 108 -11.96 -11.05 11.59
C PRO A 108 -12.18 -9.74 12.36
N GLU A 109 -11.41 -9.48 13.42
CA GLU A 109 -11.61 -8.35 14.33
C GLU A 109 -11.22 -6.99 13.75
N PRO A 110 -10.09 -6.86 13.01
CA PRO A 110 -9.67 -5.57 12.51
C PRO A 110 -10.66 -4.98 11.50
N ILE A 111 -10.77 -3.67 11.50
CA ILE A 111 -11.55 -2.91 10.53
C ILE A 111 -10.77 -2.75 9.19
N LEU A 112 -11.51 -2.49 8.12
CA LEU A 112 -11.00 -2.39 6.74
C LEU A 112 -9.78 -1.45 6.64
N VAL A 113 -9.87 -0.26 7.24
CA VAL A 113 -8.78 0.73 7.18
C VAL A 113 -7.50 0.26 7.85
N GLN A 114 -7.58 -0.60 8.89
CA GLN A 114 -6.38 -1.14 9.54
C GLN A 114 -5.60 -2.06 8.59
N HIS A 115 -6.30 -2.89 7.80
CA HIS A 115 -5.67 -3.74 6.79
C HIS A 115 -5.00 -2.91 5.69
N MET A 116 -5.67 -1.83 5.23
CA MET A 116 -5.07 -0.91 4.25
C MET A 116 -3.81 -0.24 4.79
N LEU A 117 -3.88 0.31 6.01
CA LEU A 117 -2.75 1.02 6.64
C LEU A 117 -1.54 0.11 6.88
N ALA A 118 -1.76 -1.15 7.25
CA ALA A 118 -0.67 -2.11 7.43
C ALA A 118 0.03 -2.40 6.11
N GLY A 119 -0.73 -2.61 5.02
CA GLY A 119 -0.19 -2.77 3.67
C GLY A 119 0.58 -1.53 3.21
N VAL A 120 -0.02 -0.34 3.34
CA VAL A 120 0.63 0.95 3.02
C VAL A 120 1.94 1.11 3.80
N THR A 121 1.94 0.77 5.09
CA THR A 121 3.15 0.87 5.94
C THR A 121 4.25 -0.07 5.44
N ALA A 122 3.95 -1.35 5.21
CA ALA A 122 4.93 -2.33 4.71
C ALA A 122 5.47 -1.90 3.34
N HIS A 123 4.59 -1.48 2.44
CA HIS A 123 4.94 -1.14 1.06
C HIS A 123 5.72 0.18 0.98
N ILE A 124 5.18 1.30 1.47
CA ILE A 124 5.83 2.61 1.34
C ILE A 124 7.10 2.68 2.20
N VAL A 125 7.03 2.29 3.48
CA VAL A 125 8.13 2.57 4.42
C VAL A 125 9.33 1.65 4.22
N LEU A 126 9.13 0.42 3.69
CA LEU A 126 10.21 -0.52 3.41
C LEU A 126 10.50 -0.64 1.91
N ASP A 127 9.50 -1.08 1.12
CA ASP A 127 9.74 -1.53 -0.24
C ASP A 127 10.10 -0.41 -1.18
N LEU A 128 9.47 0.79 -1.05
CA LEU A 128 9.73 1.92 -1.93
C LEU A 128 11.21 2.35 -1.86
N GLY A 129 11.79 2.42 -0.67
CA GLY A 129 13.21 2.79 -0.52
C GLY A 129 14.16 1.79 -1.18
N ILE A 130 13.82 0.49 -1.12
CA ILE A 130 14.60 -0.58 -1.78
C ILE A 130 14.46 -0.48 -3.30
N ALA A 131 13.24 -0.27 -3.81
CA ALA A 131 12.97 -0.14 -5.25
C ALA A 131 13.69 1.07 -5.85
N VAL A 132 13.62 2.24 -5.20
CA VAL A 132 14.32 3.46 -5.60
C VAL A 132 15.83 3.22 -5.67
N GLN A 133 16.43 2.65 -4.62
CA GLN A 133 17.87 2.37 -4.61
C GLN A 133 18.27 1.37 -5.72
N GLY A 134 17.46 0.34 -5.93
CA GLY A 134 17.71 -0.69 -6.96
C GLY A 134 17.67 -0.12 -8.38
N LEU A 135 16.78 0.85 -8.62
CA LEU A 135 16.61 1.44 -9.95
C LEU A 135 17.75 2.41 -10.35
N VAL A 136 18.14 3.29 -9.44
CA VAL A 136 19.01 4.43 -9.85
C VAL A 136 20.41 4.42 -9.23
N GLY A 137 20.65 3.73 -8.13
CA GLY A 137 21.91 3.80 -7.40
C GLY A 137 22.24 5.22 -6.90
N ALA A 138 23.41 5.38 -6.21
CA ALA A 138 23.76 6.61 -5.52
C ALA A 138 23.90 7.84 -6.44
N GLY A 139 24.58 7.67 -7.59
CA GLY A 139 24.93 8.79 -8.46
C GLY A 139 23.75 9.44 -9.20
N ARG A 140 22.60 8.78 -9.25
CA ARG A 140 21.42 9.23 -9.99
C ARG A 140 20.19 9.52 -9.13
N LEU A 141 20.28 9.36 -7.79
CA LEU A 141 19.19 9.70 -6.87
C LEU A 141 18.71 11.15 -7.03
N PRO A 142 19.58 12.18 -7.14
CA PRO A 142 19.12 13.55 -7.28
C PRO A 142 18.27 13.78 -8.55
N SER A 143 18.55 13.07 -9.64
CA SER A 143 17.78 13.20 -10.88
C SER A 143 16.38 12.58 -10.82
N LEU A 144 16.10 11.72 -9.84
CA LEU A 144 14.79 11.11 -9.62
C LEU A 144 13.93 11.95 -8.65
N HIS A 145 14.51 12.86 -7.88
CA HIS A 145 13.84 13.51 -6.75
C HIS A 145 12.58 14.25 -7.18
N LYS A 146 12.64 15.00 -8.27
CA LYS A 146 11.50 15.76 -8.77
C LYS A 146 10.35 14.86 -9.20
N ASP A 147 10.63 13.77 -9.93
CA ASP A 147 9.63 12.78 -10.30
C ASP A 147 9.06 12.05 -9.07
N PHE A 148 9.93 11.75 -8.09
CA PHE A 148 9.52 11.19 -6.81
C PHE A 148 8.56 12.12 -6.05
N ASP A 149 8.79 13.44 -6.09
CA ASP A 149 7.91 14.44 -5.46
C ASP A 149 6.60 14.60 -6.25
N THR A 150 6.63 14.51 -7.59
CA THR A 150 5.43 14.58 -8.43
C THR A 150 4.40 13.51 -8.04
N ILE A 151 4.84 12.33 -7.62
CA ILE A 151 3.94 11.28 -7.09
C ILE A 151 3.12 11.78 -5.88
N ASN A 152 3.66 12.70 -5.07
CA ASN A 152 2.89 13.25 -3.94
C ASN A 152 1.64 14.00 -4.42
N ALA A 153 1.70 14.70 -5.57
CA ALA A 153 0.53 15.35 -6.17
C ALA A 153 -0.48 14.31 -6.71
N VAL A 154 0.01 13.24 -7.33
CA VAL A 154 -0.85 12.13 -7.78
C VAL A 154 -1.58 11.50 -6.59
N LEU A 155 -0.88 11.16 -5.52
CA LEU A 155 -1.47 10.59 -4.31
C LEU A 155 -2.49 11.53 -3.67
N ALA A 156 -2.15 12.82 -3.56
CA ALA A 156 -3.04 13.83 -2.99
C ALA A 156 -4.37 13.94 -3.74
N SER A 157 -4.36 13.82 -5.07
CA SER A 157 -5.58 13.83 -5.88
C SER A 157 -6.49 12.63 -5.61
N GLN A 158 -5.94 11.48 -5.17
CA GLN A 158 -6.70 10.26 -4.92
C GLN A 158 -7.31 10.18 -3.52
N ILE A 159 -6.75 10.91 -2.52
CA ILE A 159 -7.18 10.77 -1.12
C ILE A 159 -8.67 11.07 -0.92
N GLY A 160 -9.20 12.09 -1.58
CA GLY A 160 -10.61 12.44 -1.47
C GLY A 160 -11.54 11.31 -1.93
N GLY A 161 -11.22 10.64 -3.04
CA GLY A 161 -11.91 9.48 -3.53
C GLY A 161 -11.81 8.30 -2.56
N VAL A 162 -10.60 7.94 -2.17
CA VAL A 162 -10.35 6.83 -1.22
C VAL A 162 -11.12 7.01 0.10
N VAL A 163 -11.17 8.23 0.62
CA VAL A 163 -11.94 8.54 1.84
C VAL A 163 -13.44 8.34 1.62
N ASN A 164 -13.98 8.78 0.49
CA ASN A 164 -15.41 8.60 0.17
C ASN A 164 -15.76 7.11 0.08
N ASP A 165 -14.90 6.31 -0.56
CA ASP A 165 -15.10 4.88 -0.77
C ASP A 165 -15.08 4.12 0.57
N ILE A 166 -14.11 4.45 1.43
CA ILE A 166 -14.03 3.90 2.78
C ILE A 166 -15.27 4.30 3.59
N ASN A 167 -15.76 5.53 3.46
CA ASN A 167 -16.95 5.99 4.16
C ASN A 167 -18.23 5.26 3.73
N GLU A 168 -18.33 4.84 2.47
CA GLU A 168 -19.44 4.04 1.97
C GLU A 168 -19.48 2.66 2.65
N LEU A 169 -18.33 2.02 2.77
CA LEU A 169 -18.19 0.69 3.39
C LEU A 169 -18.15 0.72 4.92
N SER A 170 -17.77 1.84 5.50
CA SER A 170 -17.60 2.05 6.94
C SER A 170 -18.26 3.37 7.38
N PRO A 171 -19.61 3.43 7.47
CA PRO A 171 -20.34 4.67 7.79
C PRO A 171 -19.97 5.28 9.15
N ALA A 172 -19.60 4.46 10.13
CA ALA A 172 -19.14 4.95 11.44
C ALA A 172 -17.82 5.73 11.34
N LEU A 173 -16.97 5.38 10.38
CA LEU A 173 -15.74 6.14 10.10
C LEU A 173 -16.08 7.53 9.55
N ALA A 174 -17.12 7.64 8.71
CA ALA A 174 -17.63 8.90 8.21
C ALA A 174 -18.09 9.83 9.33
N ASP A 175 -18.77 9.30 10.37
CA ASP A 175 -19.23 10.07 11.51
C ASP A 175 -18.05 10.63 12.34
N ILE A 176 -17.01 9.81 12.56
CA ILE A 176 -15.78 10.23 13.26
C ILE A 176 -15.05 11.29 12.42
N TYR A 177 -14.96 11.10 11.11
CA TYR A 177 -14.36 12.06 10.21
C TYR A 177 -15.19 13.34 10.05
N ALA A 178 -16.51 13.29 10.26
CA ALA A 178 -17.35 14.49 10.25
C ALA A 178 -16.95 15.51 11.33
N VAL A 179 -16.41 15.03 12.45
CA VAL A 179 -15.86 15.87 13.52
C VAL A 179 -14.53 16.53 13.10
N LEU A 180 -13.77 15.89 12.19
CA LEU A 180 -12.46 16.35 11.72
C LEU A 180 -12.50 17.07 10.36
N ARG A 181 -13.68 17.33 9.81
CA ARG A 181 -14.00 17.62 8.39
C ARG A 181 -13.09 18.59 7.64
N GLN A 182 -12.50 19.59 8.26
CA GLN A 182 -11.68 20.58 7.54
C GLN A 182 -10.20 20.23 7.42
N HIS A 183 -9.71 19.27 8.21
CA HIS A 183 -8.28 18.95 8.29
C HIS A 183 -7.94 17.53 7.86
N GLN A 184 -8.92 16.68 7.63
CA GLN A 184 -8.73 15.26 7.37
C GLN A 184 -7.87 14.98 6.14
N ILE A 185 -8.23 15.53 5.00
CA ILE A 185 -7.49 15.37 3.74
C ILE A 185 -6.07 15.90 3.90
N PHE A 186 -5.91 17.06 4.55
CA PHE A 186 -4.59 17.61 4.83
C PHE A 186 -3.74 16.70 5.72
N VAL A 187 -4.31 16.18 6.80
CA VAL A 187 -3.59 15.27 7.73
C VAL A 187 -3.18 13.97 7.02
N LEU A 188 -4.05 13.39 6.19
CA LEU A 188 -3.73 12.19 5.43
C LEU A 188 -2.65 12.45 4.38
N ASN A 189 -2.70 13.58 3.67
CA ASN A 189 -1.66 13.98 2.74
C ASN A 189 -0.30 14.12 3.42
N GLU A 190 -0.23 14.80 4.56
CA GLU A 190 1.01 14.99 5.31
C GLU A 190 1.54 13.66 5.88
N ALA A 191 0.64 12.77 6.31
CA ALA A 191 1.02 11.44 6.77
C ALA A 191 1.68 10.64 5.63
N ILE A 192 1.04 10.57 4.45
CA ILE A 192 1.58 9.86 3.29
C ILE A 192 2.90 10.48 2.82
N ARG A 193 2.98 11.81 2.75
CA ARG A 193 4.22 12.52 2.44
C ARG A 193 5.34 12.14 3.41
N SER A 194 5.07 12.14 4.71
CA SER A 194 6.04 11.76 5.74
C SER A 194 6.54 10.32 5.58
N LEU A 195 5.65 9.37 5.23
CA LEU A 195 6.04 7.98 4.94
C LEU A 195 6.97 7.91 3.71
N ARG A 196 6.66 8.66 2.65
CA ARG A 196 7.47 8.71 1.43
C ARG A 196 8.82 9.38 1.65
N ASP A 197 8.87 10.49 2.43
CA ASP A 197 10.13 11.12 2.83
C ASP A 197 11.02 10.17 3.64
N SER A 198 10.39 9.36 4.49
CA SER A 198 11.09 8.31 5.23
C SER A 198 11.67 7.25 4.29
N ALA A 199 10.92 6.86 3.24
CA ALA A 199 11.39 5.93 2.21
C ALA A 199 12.53 6.52 1.38
N TRP A 200 12.44 7.81 1.02
CA TRP A 200 13.52 8.51 0.31
C TRP A 200 14.82 8.55 1.10
N ARG A 201 14.74 8.93 2.39
CA ARG A 201 15.91 8.90 3.29
C ARG A 201 16.49 7.50 3.40
N PHE A 202 15.65 6.47 3.47
CA PHE A 202 16.10 5.09 3.49
C PHE A 202 16.78 4.68 2.19
N ALA A 203 16.22 5.04 1.03
CA ALA A 203 16.86 4.83 -0.28
C ALA A 203 18.24 5.50 -0.35
N THR A 204 18.36 6.72 0.18
CA THR A 204 19.62 7.46 0.23
C THR A 204 20.67 6.74 1.09
N VAL A 205 20.29 6.25 2.26
CA VAL A 205 21.19 5.45 3.11
C VAL A 205 21.67 4.21 2.35
N LEU A 206 20.75 3.42 1.78
CA LEU A 206 21.07 2.22 1.03
C LEU A 206 21.98 2.51 -0.19
N ALA A 207 21.79 3.65 -0.83
CA ALA A 207 22.57 4.02 -2.00
C ALA A 207 24.02 4.40 -1.64
N LEU A 208 24.23 5.01 -0.47
CA LEU A 208 25.56 5.42 0.03
C LEU A 208 26.31 4.28 0.71
N GLU A 209 25.60 3.25 1.17
CA GLU A 209 26.24 2.11 1.84
C GLU A 209 26.96 1.18 0.87
N PRO A 210 28.08 0.56 1.32
CA PRO A 210 28.67 -0.57 0.62
C PRO A 210 27.65 -1.72 0.47
N GLY A 211 27.66 -2.39 -0.68
CA GLY A 211 26.69 -3.44 -0.99
C GLY A 211 26.58 -4.55 0.06
N PHE A 212 27.68 -4.89 0.73
CA PHE A 212 27.67 -5.92 1.78
C PHE A 212 26.96 -5.50 3.08
N ALA A 213 26.77 -4.19 3.33
CA ALA A 213 26.09 -3.68 4.53
C ALA A 213 24.57 -3.60 4.35
N ARG A 214 24.09 -3.42 3.10
CA ARG A 214 22.66 -3.26 2.77
C ARG A 214 21.73 -4.32 3.36
N PRO A 215 22.07 -5.62 3.35
CA PRO A 215 21.18 -6.63 3.94
C PRO A 215 20.89 -6.41 5.42
N ALA A 216 21.88 -5.96 6.19
CA ALA A 216 21.72 -5.67 7.63
C ALA A 216 20.84 -4.43 7.85
N THR A 217 21.03 -3.37 7.05
CA THR A 217 20.25 -2.14 7.09
C THR A 217 18.78 -2.40 6.68
N ILE A 218 18.56 -3.19 5.63
CA ILE A 218 17.22 -3.61 5.21
C ILE A 218 16.54 -4.44 6.31
N TRP A 219 17.27 -5.38 6.91
CA TRP A 219 16.74 -6.18 8.01
C TRP A 219 16.33 -5.31 9.21
N ALA A 220 17.18 -4.37 9.63
CA ALA A 220 16.88 -3.45 10.73
C ALA A 220 15.65 -2.59 10.42
N ARG A 221 15.54 -2.09 9.19
CA ARG A 221 14.37 -1.35 8.73
C ARG A 221 13.10 -2.19 8.74
N ASP A 222 13.16 -3.45 8.25
CA ASP A 222 12.04 -4.38 8.25
C ASP A 222 11.53 -4.68 9.67
N VAL A 223 12.44 -4.84 10.65
CA VAL A 223 12.07 -4.98 12.07
C VAL A 223 11.31 -3.75 12.58
N GLN A 224 11.77 -2.55 12.24
CA GLN A 224 11.09 -1.31 12.62
C GLN A 224 9.70 -1.23 11.97
N VAL A 225 9.61 -1.46 10.66
CA VAL A 225 8.36 -1.37 9.90
C VAL A 225 7.36 -2.43 10.32
N SER A 226 7.82 -3.64 10.67
CA SER A 226 6.93 -4.69 11.17
C SER A 226 6.23 -4.30 12.48
N ARG A 227 6.91 -3.56 13.37
CA ARG A 227 6.30 -3.03 14.59
C ARG A 227 5.28 -1.93 14.29
N GLN A 228 5.56 -1.08 13.29
CA GLN A 228 4.62 -0.05 12.86
C GLN A 228 3.38 -0.67 12.21
N ALA A 229 3.52 -1.68 11.37
CA ALA A 229 2.41 -2.42 10.79
C ALA A 229 1.56 -3.12 11.87
N GLN A 230 2.19 -3.73 12.89
CA GLN A 230 1.47 -4.31 14.03
C GLN A 230 0.72 -3.25 14.84
N ALA A 231 1.29 -2.07 15.04
CA ALA A 231 0.65 -0.98 15.77
C ALA A 231 -0.63 -0.46 15.08
N ALA A 232 -0.82 -0.70 13.79
CA ALA A 232 -2.07 -0.40 13.10
C ALA A 232 -3.23 -1.28 13.60
N PHE A 233 -2.93 -2.50 14.07
CA PHE A 233 -3.91 -3.47 14.56
C PHE A 233 -4.02 -3.50 16.08
N ASP A 234 -2.92 -3.28 16.78
CA ASP A 234 -2.81 -3.30 18.23
C ASP A 234 -2.06 -2.04 18.69
N PRO A 235 -2.75 -0.88 18.67
CA PRO A 235 -2.13 0.37 19.10
C PRO A 235 -1.75 0.31 20.58
N PRO A 236 -0.63 0.94 20.99
CA PRO A 236 -0.23 0.97 22.38
C PRO A 236 -1.36 1.48 23.28
N SER A 237 -1.65 0.79 24.38
CA SER A 237 -2.80 0.89 25.27
C SER A 237 -3.01 2.26 25.98
N LEU A 238 -2.30 3.29 25.59
CA LEU A 238 -2.43 4.64 26.17
C LEU A 238 -3.67 5.42 25.69
N VAL A 239 -4.47 4.86 24.79
CA VAL A 239 -5.61 5.58 24.19
C VAL A 239 -6.88 4.71 24.23
N GLY A 240 -7.44 4.47 25.42
CA GLY A 240 -8.70 3.75 25.54
C GLY A 240 -9.88 4.34 24.74
N ALA A 241 -9.83 5.63 24.40
CA ALA A 241 -10.78 6.26 23.49
C ALA A 241 -10.64 5.74 22.04
N PHE A 242 -9.44 5.37 21.60
CA PHE A 242 -9.18 4.83 20.27
C PHE A 242 -9.74 3.39 20.14
N ASP A 243 -9.58 2.56 21.16
CA ASP A 243 -10.15 1.21 21.18
C ASP A 243 -11.68 1.22 21.14
N LEU A 244 -12.31 2.18 21.82
CA LEU A 244 -13.77 2.36 21.78
C LEU A 244 -14.22 2.78 20.37
N ALA A 245 -13.53 3.72 19.74
CA ALA A 245 -13.83 4.16 18.37
C ALA A 245 -13.69 3.01 17.37
N ILE A 246 -12.62 2.22 17.43
CA ILE A 246 -12.43 1.04 16.57
C ILE A 246 -13.56 0.03 16.77
N LYS A 247 -13.96 -0.24 18.01
CA LYS A 247 -15.07 -1.17 18.31
C LYS A 247 -16.39 -0.66 17.74
N GLU A 248 -16.66 0.63 17.82
CA GLU A 248 -17.87 1.23 17.26
C GLU A 248 -17.88 1.15 15.75
N ILE A 249 -16.75 1.47 15.09
CA ILE A 249 -16.57 1.29 13.65
C ILE A 249 -16.80 -0.17 13.28
N ALA A 250 -16.13 -1.10 13.95
CA ALA A 250 -16.22 -2.53 13.69
C ALA A 250 -17.65 -3.09 13.84
N ALA A 251 -18.48 -2.49 14.71
CA ALA A 251 -19.86 -2.89 14.91
C ALA A 251 -20.79 -2.49 13.73
N ARG A 252 -20.42 -1.46 12.97
CA ARG A 252 -21.23 -0.86 11.89
C ARG A 252 -20.62 -1.06 10.49
N GLU A 253 -19.37 -1.51 10.41
CA GLU A 253 -18.67 -1.79 9.16
C GLU A 253 -19.23 -3.04 8.49
N SER A 254 -19.30 -3.01 7.14
CA SER A 254 -19.67 -4.19 6.35
C SER A 254 -18.73 -5.37 6.62
N ARG A 255 -19.29 -6.52 6.97
CA ARG A 255 -18.55 -7.77 7.18
C ARG A 255 -18.47 -8.65 5.93
N ASP A 256 -19.10 -8.25 4.85
CA ASP A 256 -19.01 -8.93 3.57
C ASP A 256 -17.72 -8.54 2.84
N VAL A 257 -16.65 -9.29 3.11
CA VAL A 257 -15.32 -9.03 2.56
C VAL A 257 -15.32 -9.05 1.03
N ALA A 258 -16.04 -10.00 0.43
CA ALA A 258 -16.11 -10.11 -1.03
C ALA A 258 -16.82 -8.89 -1.66
N HIS A 259 -17.90 -8.43 -1.04
CA HIS A 259 -18.59 -7.20 -1.45
C HIS A 259 -17.68 -5.98 -1.31
N ASN A 260 -17.02 -5.82 -0.15
CA ASN A 260 -16.15 -4.69 0.11
C ASN A 260 -15.00 -4.61 -0.89
N VAL A 261 -14.38 -5.76 -1.22
CA VAL A 261 -13.30 -5.80 -2.21
C VAL A 261 -13.81 -5.41 -3.59
N ARG A 262 -15.00 -5.89 -4.03
CA ARG A 262 -15.59 -5.50 -5.33
C ARG A 262 -15.83 -4.00 -5.41
N VAL A 263 -16.45 -3.41 -4.39
CA VAL A 263 -16.71 -1.97 -4.36
C VAL A 263 -15.42 -1.16 -4.49
N LEU A 264 -14.39 -1.53 -3.71
CA LEU A 264 -13.09 -0.86 -3.78
C LEU A 264 -12.40 -1.05 -5.13
N ASP A 265 -12.54 -2.22 -5.75
CA ASP A 265 -11.94 -2.55 -7.04
C ASP A 265 -12.62 -1.80 -8.20
N GLU A 266 -13.96 -1.76 -8.23
CA GLU A 266 -14.73 -0.99 -9.20
C GLU A 266 -14.38 0.50 -9.17
N ILE A 267 -14.24 1.08 -7.96
CA ILE A 267 -13.88 2.49 -7.79
C ILE A 267 -12.41 2.73 -8.16
N ALA A 268 -11.55 1.74 -7.99
CA ALA A 268 -10.14 1.83 -8.37
C ALA A 268 -9.94 2.05 -9.88
N GLU A 269 -10.84 1.58 -10.72
CA GLU A 269 -10.78 1.73 -12.18
C GLU A 269 -10.99 3.17 -12.67
N THR A 270 -11.56 4.03 -11.83
CA THR A 270 -11.83 5.43 -12.16
C THR A 270 -11.15 6.39 -11.17
N PRO A 271 -9.82 6.50 -11.20
CA PRO A 271 -9.11 7.41 -10.32
C PRO A 271 -9.50 8.88 -10.60
N ALA A 272 -9.43 9.71 -9.56
CA ALA A 272 -9.71 11.13 -9.72
C ALA A 272 -8.66 11.80 -10.62
N PRO A 273 -9.04 12.81 -11.44
CA PRO A 273 -8.08 13.58 -12.24
C PRO A 273 -6.99 14.19 -11.37
N ILE A 274 -5.76 14.18 -11.87
CA ILE A 274 -4.63 14.79 -11.18
C ILE A 274 -4.82 16.30 -11.16
N GLN A 275 -4.96 16.87 -9.97
CA GLN A 275 -4.92 18.31 -9.81
C GLN A 275 -3.46 18.75 -9.72
N THR A 276 -2.87 19.13 -10.85
CA THR A 276 -1.64 19.91 -10.82
C THR A 276 -1.97 21.25 -10.19
N ALA A 277 -1.57 21.45 -8.94
CA ALA A 277 -1.60 22.79 -8.36
C ALA A 277 -0.72 23.69 -9.24
N LEU A 278 -1.34 24.68 -9.86
CA LEU A 278 -0.69 25.81 -10.49
C LEU A 278 0.07 26.64 -9.46
#